data_ce198a48122c245684c19b6982f0a8c1
#
_entry.id   ce198a48122c245684c19b6982f0a8c1
#
_cell.length_a   1.000
_cell.length_b   1.000
_cell.length_c   1.000
_cell.angle_alpha   90.00
_cell.angle_beta   90.00
_cell.angle_gamma   90.00
#
_symmetry.space_group_name_H-M   'P 1'
#
loop_
_entity.id
_entity.type
_entity.pdbx_description
1 polymer ?
#
loop_
_entity_poly.entity_id
_entity_poly.type
_entity_poly.pdbx_seq_one_letter_code
_entity_poly.pdbx_strand_id
1 'polypeptide(L)'
;TPIWKLDAGSGKLALEAAYPFDPPESFLADAEAGKVRHADLKICELACLAEDQLLVLERISKSAHIYRVELTRHGHARKTLVFSTDEAGGVAADIEGMTLLSDRELILATDNDFGVEGAATRFYHLAFHRPLTD
;
A
#
# COMPACT_ATOMS: atom_id res chain seq x y z
N THR A 1 -3.01 13.46 0.57
CA THR A 1 -2.54 13.19 -0.82
C THR A 1 -3.75 12.96 -1.71
N PRO A 2 -3.81 13.54 -2.93
CA PRO A 2 -4.89 13.24 -3.87
C PRO A 2 -4.66 11.90 -4.58
N ILE A 3 -5.75 11.17 -4.82
CA ILE A 3 -5.83 10.08 -5.80
C ILE A 3 -6.68 10.60 -6.96
N TRP A 4 -6.17 10.47 -8.18
CA TRP A 4 -6.85 10.88 -9.39
C TRP A 4 -7.27 9.66 -10.22
N LYS A 5 -8.56 9.59 -10.56
CA LYS A 5 -9.07 8.64 -11.54
C LYS A 5 -9.21 9.37 -12.87
N LEU A 6 -8.50 8.91 -13.88
CA LEU A 6 -8.57 9.47 -15.23
C LEU A 6 -9.40 8.56 -16.13
N ASP A 7 -10.16 9.16 -17.03
CA ASP A 7 -10.79 8.43 -18.12
C ASP A 7 -9.73 8.01 -19.15
N ALA A 8 -9.58 6.72 -19.38
CA ALA A 8 -8.51 6.17 -20.23
C ALA A 8 -8.65 6.56 -21.71
N GLY A 9 -9.87 6.83 -22.19
CA GLY A 9 -10.12 7.19 -23.58
C GLY A 9 -9.82 8.65 -23.89
N SER A 10 -10.11 9.55 -22.94
CA SER A 10 -9.97 11.00 -23.12
C SER A 10 -8.80 11.62 -22.35
N GLY A 11 -8.22 10.90 -21.39
CA GLY A 11 -7.19 11.40 -20.46
C GLY A 11 -7.71 12.45 -19.47
N LYS A 12 -9.03 12.69 -19.42
CA LYS A 12 -9.61 13.70 -18.54
C LYS A 12 -9.77 13.17 -17.12
N LEU A 13 -9.65 14.10 -16.16
CA LEU A 13 -9.95 13.81 -14.77
C LEU A 13 -11.42 13.45 -14.59
N ALA A 14 -11.71 12.24 -14.14
CA ALA A 14 -13.04 11.73 -13.86
C ALA A 14 -13.40 11.87 -12.38
N LEU A 15 -12.42 11.67 -11.49
CA LEU A 15 -12.59 11.78 -10.05
C LEU A 15 -11.26 12.18 -9.39
N GLU A 16 -11.35 13.06 -8.39
CA GLU A 16 -10.28 13.33 -7.43
C GLU A 16 -10.79 12.96 -6.04
N ALA A 17 -10.00 12.17 -5.30
CA ALA A 17 -10.32 11.80 -3.93
C ALA A 17 -9.15 12.11 -2.99
N ALA A 18 -9.45 12.64 -1.81
CA ALA A 18 -8.47 12.85 -0.76
C ALA A 18 -8.16 11.52 -0.05
N TYR A 19 -6.91 11.08 -0.13
CA TYR A 19 -6.41 9.91 0.59
C TYR A 19 -5.83 10.34 1.95
N PRO A 20 -6.38 9.85 3.08
CA PRO A 20 -5.85 10.14 4.40
C PRO A 20 -4.71 9.15 4.73
N PHE A 21 -3.52 9.65 5.05
CA PHE A 21 -2.49 8.82 5.67
C PHE A 21 -2.88 8.47 7.11
N ASP A 22 -2.43 7.30 7.58
CA ASP A 22 -2.48 6.99 9.00
C ASP A 22 -1.44 7.83 9.77
N PRO A 23 -1.61 7.98 11.10
CA PRO A 23 -0.57 8.57 11.94
C PRO A 23 0.75 7.81 11.79
N PRO A 24 1.91 8.49 11.66
CA PRO A 24 3.20 7.82 11.52
C PRO A 24 3.50 6.80 12.62
N GLU A 25 2.98 7.04 13.82
CA GLU A 25 3.15 6.18 14.99
C GLU A 25 2.44 4.82 14.87
N SER A 26 1.54 4.66 13.89
CA SER A 26 0.90 3.36 13.60
C SER A 26 1.84 2.37 12.89
N PHE A 27 2.97 2.84 12.36
CA PHE A 27 4.04 2.05 11.76
C PHE A 27 5.02 1.63 12.85
N LEU A 28 4.69 0.51 13.53
CA LEU A 28 5.27 0.17 14.83
C LEU A 28 6.77 -0.09 14.77
N ALA A 29 7.27 -0.86 13.80
CA ALA A 29 8.69 -1.16 13.68
C ALA A 29 9.54 0.09 13.39
N ASP A 30 8.97 1.08 12.68
CA ASP A 30 9.62 2.37 12.47
C ASP A 30 9.57 3.25 13.72
N ALA A 31 8.43 3.30 14.41
CA ALA A 31 8.26 4.07 15.64
C ALA A 31 9.16 3.56 16.78
N GLU A 32 9.35 2.24 16.90
CA GLU A 32 10.28 1.62 17.84
C GLU A 32 11.76 1.91 17.51
N ALA A 33 12.06 2.07 16.21
CA ALA A 33 13.43 2.38 15.78
C ALA A 33 13.82 3.84 15.98
N GLY A 34 12.87 4.73 16.15
CA GLY A 34 13.14 6.14 16.37
C GLY A 34 11.94 7.05 16.14
N LYS A 35 12.19 8.36 16.07
CA LYS A 35 11.14 9.35 15.85
C LYS A 35 10.66 9.30 14.39
N VAL A 36 9.39 9.03 14.18
CA VAL A 36 8.71 9.08 12.89
C VAL A 36 7.99 10.42 12.67
N ARG A 37 7.86 10.82 11.41
CA ARG A 37 7.19 12.07 11.01
C ARG A 37 6.26 11.82 9.86
N HIS A 38 5.25 12.65 9.69
CA HIS A 38 4.33 12.57 8.55
C HIS A 38 5.05 12.63 7.18
N ALA A 39 6.17 13.33 7.10
CA ALA A 39 6.98 13.41 5.87
C ALA A 39 7.73 12.11 5.52
N ASP A 40 7.79 11.15 6.43
CA ASP A 40 8.43 9.86 6.20
C ASP A 40 7.46 8.84 5.57
N LEU A 41 6.14 9.13 5.59
CA LEU A 41 5.10 8.31 4.97
C LEU A 41 5.18 8.35 3.44
N LYS A 42 5.04 7.20 2.81
CA LYS A 42 5.08 7.01 1.35
C LYS A 42 3.92 6.14 0.89
N ILE A 43 3.37 6.43 -0.29
CA ILE A 43 2.59 5.47 -1.07
C ILE A 43 3.52 4.95 -2.15
N CYS A 44 3.77 3.64 -2.17
CA CYS A 44 4.70 3.01 -3.11
C CYS A 44 3.99 2.35 -4.28
N GLU A 45 2.78 1.83 -4.06
CA GLU A 45 2.06 1.11 -5.11
C GLU A 45 0.55 1.27 -4.96
N LEU A 46 -0.14 1.21 -6.10
CA LEU A 46 -1.60 1.14 -6.21
C LEU A 46 -1.97 -0.02 -7.11
N ALA A 47 -2.86 -0.90 -6.66
CA ALA A 47 -3.43 -1.95 -7.49
C ALA A 47 -4.96 -1.80 -7.58
N CYS A 48 -5.51 -1.89 -8.78
CA CYS A 48 -6.97 -1.86 -8.98
C CYS A 48 -7.58 -3.18 -8.51
N LEU A 49 -8.49 -3.14 -7.56
CA LEU A 49 -9.18 -4.30 -7.01
C LEU A 49 -10.54 -4.52 -7.68
N ALA A 50 -11.30 -3.44 -7.85
CA ALA A 50 -12.59 -3.40 -8.54
C ALA A 50 -12.87 -1.97 -9.01
N GLU A 51 -14.05 -1.72 -9.62
CA GLU A 51 -14.47 -0.36 -9.93
C GLU A 51 -14.55 0.46 -8.63
N ASP A 52 -13.86 1.62 -8.60
CA ASP A 52 -13.75 2.50 -7.44
C ASP A 52 -13.15 1.85 -6.16
N GLN A 53 -12.52 0.68 -6.28
CA GLN A 53 -11.78 0.02 -5.21
C GLN A 53 -10.32 -0.20 -5.59
N LEU A 54 -9.41 0.20 -4.70
CA LEU A 54 -7.97 0.07 -4.86
C LEU A 54 -7.37 -0.66 -3.67
N LEU A 55 -6.23 -1.31 -3.89
CA LEU A 55 -5.27 -1.57 -2.83
C LEU A 55 -4.19 -0.48 -2.88
N VAL A 56 -3.81 0.01 -1.72
CA VAL A 56 -2.77 1.03 -1.54
C VAL A 56 -1.72 0.47 -0.61
N LEU A 57 -0.48 0.46 -1.08
CA LEU A 57 0.70 0.14 -0.27
C LEU A 57 1.26 1.42 0.34
N GLU A 58 1.08 1.58 1.65
CA GLU A 58 1.58 2.68 2.47
C GLU A 58 2.71 2.19 3.35
N ARG A 59 3.81 2.91 3.43
CA ARG A 59 4.98 2.50 4.24
C ARG A 59 5.77 3.68 4.79
N ILE A 60 6.68 3.35 5.72
CA ILE A 60 7.84 4.18 6.10
C ILE A 60 9.11 3.45 5.61
N SER A 61 9.93 2.90 6.48
CA SER A 61 11.14 2.18 6.08
C SER A 61 11.11 0.71 6.49
N LYS A 62 10.57 0.41 7.68
CA LYS A 62 10.53 -0.94 8.26
C LYS A 62 9.14 -1.55 8.21
N SER A 63 8.11 -0.73 8.36
CA SER A 63 6.72 -1.14 8.34
C SER A 63 6.06 -0.81 7.02
N ALA A 64 5.24 -1.73 6.52
CA ALA A 64 4.38 -1.56 5.37
C ALA A 64 2.96 -2.02 5.67
N HIS A 65 1.99 -1.23 5.27
CA HIS A 65 0.56 -1.48 5.45
C HIS A 65 -0.13 -1.52 4.08
N ILE A 66 -1.01 -2.48 3.88
CA ILE A 66 -1.86 -2.53 2.68
C ILE A 66 -3.28 -2.21 3.10
N TYR A 67 -3.85 -1.22 2.45
CA TYR A 67 -5.22 -0.78 2.67
C TYR A 67 -6.08 -1.10 1.46
N ARG A 68 -7.28 -1.64 1.70
CA ARG A 68 -8.37 -1.51 0.76
C ARG A 68 -8.92 -0.09 0.84
N VAL A 69 -9.06 0.55 -0.31
CA VAL A 69 -9.51 1.93 -0.43
C VAL A 69 -10.71 1.99 -1.36
N GLU A 70 -11.80 2.55 -0.87
CA GLU A 70 -13.01 2.83 -1.64
C GLU A 70 -13.03 4.32 -2.01
N LEU A 71 -13.09 4.61 -3.31
CA LEU A 71 -13.22 5.96 -3.82
C LEU A 71 -14.70 6.35 -3.84
N THR A 72 -15.08 7.37 -3.07
CA THR A 72 -16.46 7.83 -3.03
C THR A 72 -16.71 8.95 -4.05
N ARG A 73 -17.93 9.05 -4.57
CA ARG A 73 -18.32 10.13 -5.51
C ARG A 73 -18.19 11.54 -4.94
N HIS A 74 -18.01 11.67 -3.63
CA HIS A 74 -17.87 12.95 -2.94
C HIS A 74 -16.39 13.36 -2.73
N GLY A 75 -15.46 12.68 -3.41
CA GLY A 75 -14.04 13.02 -3.32
C GLY A 75 -13.35 12.57 -2.02
N HIS A 76 -13.89 11.58 -1.34
CA HIS A 76 -13.27 10.97 -0.17
C HIS A 76 -12.82 9.54 -0.45
N ALA A 77 -11.69 9.15 0.10
CA ALA A 77 -11.22 7.79 0.14
C ALA A 77 -11.50 7.21 1.53
N ARG A 78 -12.22 6.08 1.59
CA ARG A 78 -12.34 5.27 2.82
C ARG A 78 -11.32 4.17 2.75
N LYS A 79 -10.53 4.00 3.80
CA LYS A 79 -9.53 2.94 3.85
C LYS A 79 -9.79 1.97 4.99
N THR A 80 -9.49 0.70 4.74
CA THR A 80 -9.54 -0.41 5.70
C THR A 80 -8.23 -1.16 5.62
N LEU A 81 -7.54 -1.35 6.74
CA LEU A 81 -6.31 -2.13 6.79
C LEU A 81 -6.62 -3.60 6.47
N VAL A 82 -5.90 -4.19 5.52
CA VAL A 82 -6.02 -5.60 5.13
C VAL A 82 -4.77 -6.41 5.41
N PHE A 83 -3.62 -5.75 5.51
CA PHE A 83 -2.36 -6.40 5.86
C PHE A 83 -1.39 -5.41 6.50
N SER A 84 -0.61 -5.87 7.49
CA SER A 84 0.47 -5.13 8.13
C SER A 84 1.69 -6.04 8.32
N THR A 85 2.87 -5.57 7.93
CA THR A 85 4.13 -6.28 8.21
C THR A 85 4.45 -6.31 9.70
N ASP A 86 3.97 -5.34 10.48
CA ASP A 86 4.14 -5.30 11.94
C ASP A 86 3.42 -6.46 12.64
N GLU A 87 2.32 -6.97 12.04
CA GLU A 87 1.53 -8.08 12.59
C GLU A 87 1.93 -9.44 12.01
N ALA A 88 2.37 -9.46 10.75
CA ALA A 88 2.56 -10.69 9.97
C ALA A 88 3.95 -11.20 10.15
N GLY A 89 4.75 -11.20 10.90
CA GLY A 89 6.12 -11.69 11.02
C GLY A 89 6.71 -12.38 9.76
N GLY A 90 7.99 -12.28 9.54
CA GLY A 90 8.68 -12.95 8.44
C GLY A 90 8.66 -12.24 7.08
N VAL A 91 7.99 -11.10 6.98
CA VAL A 91 8.07 -10.24 5.80
C VAL A 91 9.17 -9.20 6.05
N ALA A 92 10.09 -9.06 5.08
CA ALA A 92 11.19 -8.10 5.20
C ALA A 92 10.68 -6.66 5.14
N ALA A 93 11.48 -5.75 5.69
CA ALA A 93 11.34 -4.32 5.46
C ALA A 93 11.46 -3.96 3.97
N ASP A 94 11.14 -2.74 3.63
CA ASP A 94 11.36 -2.16 2.30
C ASP A 94 10.48 -2.77 1.19
N ILE A 95 9.23 -3.09 1.51
CA ILE A 95 8.25 -3.49 0.51
C ILE A 95 7.90 -2.25 -0.36
N GLU A 96 8.17 -2.34 -1.66
CA GLU A 96 7.94 -1.24 -2.60
C GLU A 96 7.03 -1.59 -3.77
N GLY A 97 6.85 -2.88 -4.04
CA GLY A 97 5.98 -3.36 -5.11
C GLY A 97 4.86 -4.25 -4.60
N MET A 98 3.71 -4.16 -5.28
CA MET A 98 2.56 -4.99 -5.01
C MET A 98 1.81 -5.30 -6.30
N THR A 99 1.37 -6.54 -6.48
CA THR A 99 0.47 -6.90 -7.57
C THR A 99 -0.57 -7.93 -7.15
N LEU A 100 -1.77 -7.82 -7.72
CA LEU A 100 -2.85 -8.79 -7.54
C LEU A 100 -2.60 -10.02 -8.45
N LEU A 101 -2.70 -11.21 -7.89
CA LEU A 101 -2.84 -12.46 -8.65
C LEU A 101 -4.31 -12.88 -8.78
N SER A 102 -5.10 -12.61 -7.74
CA SER A 102 -6.53 -12.87 -7.69
C SER A 102 -7.19 -11.94 -6.66
N ASP A 103 -8.49 -12.08 -6.45
CA ASP A 103 -9.21 -11.38 -5.38
C ASP A 103 -8.78 -11.80 -3.95
N ARG A 104 -7.91 -12.81 -3.83
CA ARG A 104 -7.41 -13.36 -2.55
C ARG A 104 -5.90 -13.48 -2.47
N GLU A 105 -5.19 -13.09 -3.49
CA GLU A 105 -3.74 -13.33 -3.56
C GLU A 105 -2.99 -12.12 -4.07
N LEU A 106 -1.89 -11.80 -3.37
CA LEU A 106 -0.97 -10.74 -3.72
C LEU A 106 0.45 -11.26 -3.82
N ILE A 107 1.24 -10.65 -4.70
CA ILE A 107 2.70 -10.70 -4.63
C ILE A 107 3.18 -9.34 -4.14
N LEU A 108 4.07 -9.36 -3.16
CA LEU A 108 4.83 -8.20 -2.71
C LEU A 108 6.28 -8.35 -3.16
N ALA A 109 6.96 -7.25 -3.40
CA ALA A 109 8.38 -7.21 -3.75
C ALA A 109 9.11 -6.18 -2.89
N THR A 110 10.33 -6.52 -2.46
CA THR A 110 11.24 -5.56 -1.83
C THR A 110 12.12 -4.89 -2.87
N ASP A 111 12.54 -3.66 -2.61
CA ASP A 111 13.67 -3.06 -3.31
C ASP A 111 14.98 -3.77 -2.91
N ASN A 112 15.96 -3.74 -3.78
CA ASN A 112 17.30 -4.24 -3.54
C ASN A 112 18.37 -3.13 -3.51
N ASP A 113 17.97 -1.88 -3.48
CA ASP A 113 18.88 -0.72 -3.48
C ASP A 113 20.01 -0.84 -4.54
N PHE A 114 19.66 -1.27 -5.75
CA PHE A 114 20.60 -1.56 -6.85
C PHE A 114 21.66 -2.62 -6.50
N GLY A 115 21.39 -3.49 -5.52
CA GLY A 115 22.34 -4.50 -5.03
C GLY A 115 23.46 -3.93 -4.14
N VAL A 116 23.31 -2.69 -3.69
CA VAL A 116 24.22 -2.08 -2.71
C VAL A 116 24.14 -2.89 -1.42
N GLU A 117 25.31 -3.12 -0.78
CA GLU A 117 25.42 -3.89 0.47
C GLU A 117 24.94 -5.37 0.36
N GLY A 118 24.74 -5.87 -0.86
CA GLY A 118 24.30 -7.25 -1.08
C GLY A 118 22.82 -7.49 -0.80
N ALA A 119 22.02 -6.43 -0.73
CA ALA A 119 20.57 -6.54 -0.65
C ALA A 119 20.01 -7.30 -1.86
N ALA A 120 19.07 -8.21 -1.61
CA ALA A 120 18.43 -9.01 -2.66
C ALA A 120 16.93 -8.67 -2.72
N THR A 121 16.39 -8.52 -3.92
CA THR A 121 14.96 -8.47 -4.12
C THR A 121 14.32 -9.77 -3.61
N ARG A 122 13.30 -9.64 -2.79
CA ARG A 122 12.50 -10.76 -2.28
C ARG A 122 11.08 -10.61 -2.74
N PHE A 123 10.46 -11.74 -3.04
CA PHE A 123 9.05 -11.81 -3.38
C PHE A 123 8.31 -12.58 -2.29
N TYR A 124 7.18 -12.05 -1.86
CA TYR A 124 6.29 -12.68 -0.89
C TYR A 124 4.94 -12.92 -1.51
N HIS A 125 4.44 -14.15 -1.42
CA HIS A 125 3.09 -14.50 -1.81
C HIS A 125 2.19 -14.45 -0.58
N LEU A 126 1.19 -13.58 -0.59
CA LEU A 126 0.17 -13.48 0.44
C LEU A 126 -1.12 -14.11 -0.06
N ALA A 127 -1.69 -15.01 0.75
CA ALA A 127 -2.99 -15.64 0.50
C ALA A 127 -3.97 -15.27 1.62
N PHE A 128 -5.13 -14.74 1.26
CA PHE A 128 -6.16 -14.29 2.18
C PHE A 128 -7.31 -15.31 2.25
N HIS A 129 -7.83 -15.54 3.45
CA HIS A 129 -8.98 -16.46 3.64
C HIS A 129 -10.29 -15.90 3.05
N ARG A 130 -10.42 -14.59 2.92
CA ARG A 130 -11.58 -13.90 2.35
C ARG A 130 -11.15 -13.06 1.14
N PRO A 131 -12.09 -12.79 0.21
CA PRO A 131 -11.82 -11.85 -0.86
C PRO A 131 -11.42 -10.48 -0.33
N LEU A 132 -10.50 -9.83 -1.01
CA LEU A 132 -10.06 -8.47 -0.67
C LEU A 132 -11.12 -7.42 -0.99
N THR A 133 -12.16 -7.81 -1.74
CA THR A 133 -13.31 -6.95 -2.08
C THR A 133 -14.37 -6.86 -0.99
N ASP A 134 -14.35 -7.74 0.03
CA ASP A 134 -15.38 -7.87 1.07
C ASP A 134 -15.26 -6.84 2.21
#